data_f3802bf09105d730058894d32d308a57
#
_entry.id   f3802bf09105d730058894d32d308a57
#
_cell.length_a   1.000
_cell.length_b   1.000
_cell.length_c   1.000
_cell.angle_alpha   90.00
_cell.angle_beta   90.00
_cell.angle_gamma   90.00
#
_symmetry.space_group_name_H-M   'P 1'
#
loop_
_entity.id
_entity.type
_entity.pdbx_description
1 polymer ?
#
loop_
_entity_poly.entity_id
_entity_poly.type
_entity_poly.pdbx_seq_one_letter_code
_entity_poly.pdbx_strand_id
1 'polypeptide(L)'
;MLDKVKNDHAVVVFTAIDEIVELAQPSGNAFNVRRIKVQGKQHAGCIEKEFLMVLFTEVKRDKEGNTRYVFQTNSDGITSAKTPMGMFDEMYIDNDVNEVIEKAKKYYA
;
A
#
# COMPACT_ATOMS: atom_id res chain seq x y z
N MET A 1 -20.79 2.51 -1.98
CA MET A 1 -20.18 1.17 -2.07
C MET A 1 -19.11 0.94 -1.00
N LEU A 2 -18.15 1.84 -0.85
CA LEU A 2 -17.09 1.68 0.16
C LEU A 2 -17.63 1.66 1.59
N ASP A 3 -18.61 2.47 1.92
CA ASP A 3 -19.19 2.51 3.27
C ASP A 3 -19.85 1.18 3.64
N LYS A 4 -20.55 0.55 2.70
CA LYS A 4 -21.17 -0.76 2.92
C LYS A 4 -20.10 -1.82 3.14
N VAL A 5 -19.04 -1.79 2.37
CA VAL A 5 -17.92 -2.73 2.48
C VAL A 5 -17.23 -2.58 3.84
N LYS A 6 -17.00 -1.35 4.29
CA LYS A 6 -16.37 -1.07 5.58
C LYS A 6 -17.18 -1.58 6.78
N ASN A 7 -18.49 -1.60 6.65
CA ASN A 7 -19.38 -2.02 7.73
C ASN A 7 -19.58 -3.54 7.79
N ASP A 8 -19.16 -4.26 6.76
CA ASP A 8 -19.19 -5.72 6.78
C ASP A 8 -18.03 -6.25 7.61
N HIS A 9 -18.26 -7.37 8.31
CA HIS A 9 -17.22 -8.04 9.09
C HIS A 9 -16.31 -8.95 8.23
N ALA A 10 -16.48 -8.91 6.92
CA ALA A 10 -15.65 -9.68 5.99
C ALA A 10 -14.36 -8.92 5.67
N VAL A 11 -13.32 -9.67 5.31
CA VAL A 11 -12.10 -9.10 4.75
C VAL A 11 -12.34 -8.81 3.28
N VAL A 12 -12.13 -7.58 2.87
CA VAL A 12 -12.31 -7.16 1.48
C VAL A 12 -10.97 -6.67 0.92
N VAL A 13 -10.60 -7.18 -0.24
CA VAL A 13 -9.36 -6.83 -0.92
C VAL A 13 -9.70 -6.17 -2.25
N PHE A 14 -9.17 -4.96 -2.44
CA PHE A 14 -9.25 -4.26 -3.72
C PHE A 14 -7.88 -4.26 -4.37
N THR A 15 -7.84 -4.52 -5.66
CA THR A 15 -6.61 -4.40 -6.44
C THR A 15 -6.71 -3.15 -7.32
N ALA A 16 -5.58 -2.50 -7.51
CA ALA A 16 -5.53 -1.28 -8.30
C ALA A 16 -4.17 -1.16 -9.00
N ILE A 17 -4.15 -0.35 -10.05
CA ILE A 17 -2.91 0.00 -10.75
C ILE A 17 -2.33 1.24 -10.07
N ASP A 18 -1.01 1.29 -9.95
CA ASP A 18 -0.33 2.45 -9.40
C ASP A 18 0.16 3.39 -10.51
N GLU A 19 0.49 4.61 -10.12
CA GLU A 19 1.12 5.60 -10.98
C GLU A 19 2.21 6.32 -10.21
N ILE A 20 3.21 6.83 -10.94
CA ILE A 20 4.24 7.69 -10.39
C ILE A 20 3.92 9.12 -10.81
N VAL A 21 3.82 9.99 -9.83
CA VAL A 21 3.49 11.40 -10.04
C VAL A 21 4.60 12.27 -9.48
N GLU A 22 5.01 13.27 -10.24
CA GLU A 22 5.95 14.26 -9.79
C GLU A 22 5.21 15.39 -9.08
N LEU A 23 5.57 15.64 -7.83
CA LEU A 23 4.97 16.70 -7.02
C LEU A 23 5.99 17.81 -6.79
N ALA A 24 5.55 19.06 -6.95
CA ALA A 24 6.39 20.21 -6.68
C ALA A 24 6.43 20.48 -5.17
N GLN A 25 7.61 20.89 -4.68
CA GLN A 25 7.78 21.33 -3.30
C GLN A 25 7.86 22.84 -3.23
N PRO A 26 7.52 23.46 -2.08
CA PRO A 26 7.68 24.89 -1.89
C PRO A 26 9.12 25.38 -2.08
N SER A 27 10.11 24.50 -1.87
CA SER A 27 11.52 24.78 -2.11
C SER A 27 11.89 24.89 -3.60
N GLY A 28 10.96 24.56 -4.52
CA GLY A 28 11.22 24.54 -5.94
C GLY A 28 11.71 23.20 -6.47
N ASN A 29 12.05 22.27 -5.60
CA ASN A 29 12.46 20.92 -5.99
C ASN A 29 11.23 20.03 -6.17
N ALA A 30 11.27 19.15 -7.18
CA ALA A 30 10.22 18.17 -7.40
C ALA A 30 10.64 16.83 -6.81
N PHE A 31 9.65 16.02 -6.43
CA PHE A 31 9.88 14.65 -5.97
C PHE A 31 8.80 13.73 -6.54
N ASN A 32 9.13 12.45 -6.67
CA ASN A 32 8.22 11.44 -7.20
C ASN A 32 7.47 10.76 -6.08
N VAL A 33 6.16 10.55 -6.32
CA VAL A 33 5.28 9.80 -5.41
C VAL A 33 4.62 8.69 -6.21
N ARG A 34 4.63 7.50 -5.65
CA ARG A 34 3.94 6.34 -6.20
C ARG A 34 2.64 6.12 -5.42
N ARG A 35 1.53 6.16 -6.13
CA ARG A 35 0.21 6.07 -5.51
C ARG A 35 -0.78 5.33 -6.42
N ILE A 36 -1.96 5.02 -5.89
CA ILE A 36 -3.02 4.40 -6.65
C ILE A 36 -3.47 5.33 -7.78
N LYS A 37 -3.56 4.76 -8.98
CA LYS A 37 -4.05 5.48 -10.15
C LYS A 37 -5.57 5.50 -10.13
N VAL A 38 -6.15 6.69 -10.12
CA VAL A 38 -7.59 6.88 -10.22
C VAL A 38 -7.89 7.90 -11.30
N GLN A 39 -9.07 7.77 -11.92
CA GLN A 39 -9.50 8.74 -12.92
C GLN A 39 -9.99 10.01 -12.23
N GLY A 40 -9.59 11.15 -12.78
CA GLY A 40 -10.00 12.46 -12.28
C GLY A 40 -9.08 12.96 -11.18
N LYS A 41 -8.74 14.24 -11.27
CA LYS A 41 -7.84 14.91 -10.31
C LYS A 41 -8.45 15.00 -8.90
N GLN A 42 -9.79 15.03 -8.82
CA GLN A 42 -10.51 15.18 -7.54
C GLN A 42 -10.29 14.00 -6.60
N HIS A 43 -10.02 12.81 -7.15
CA HIS A 43 -9.90 11.59 -6.37
C HIS A 43 -8.46 11.14 -6.21
N ALA A 44 -7.52 11.84 -6.83
CA ALA A 44 -6.11 11.49 -6.76
C ALA A 44 -5.59 11.62 -5.33
N GLY A 45 -5.03 10.55 -4.79
CA GLY A 45 -4.48 10.52 -3.43
C GLY A 45 -5.51 10.44 -2.32
N CYS A 46 -6.81 10.38 -2.64
CA CYS A 46 -7.87 10.34 -1.64
C CYS A 46 -8.36 8.92 -1.35
N ILE A 47 -8.25 8.01 -2.30
CA ILE A 47 -8.82 6.67 -2.15
C ILE A 47 -8.07 5.84 -1.10
N GLU A 48 -6.77 6.05 -0.95
CA GLU A 48 -5.97 5.32 0.03
C GLU A 48 -6.41 5.60 1.47
N LYS A 49 -7.01 6.75 1.73
CA LYS A 49 -7.51 7.11 3.05
C LYS A 49 -8.68 6.24 3.50
N GLU A 50 -9.38 5.64 2.55
CA GLU A 50 -10.54 4.80 2.82
C GLU A 50 -10.17 3.38 3.26
N PHE A 51 -8.91 3.01 3.16
CA PHE A 51 -8.44 1.66 3.47
C PHE A 51 -7.56 1.64 4.71
N LEU A 52 -7.71 0.59 5.48
CA LEU A 52 -6.90 0.35 6.67
C LEU A 52 -5.46 0.02 6.29
N MET A 53 -5.29 -0.75 5.23
CA MET A 53 -3.98 -1.14 4.71
C MET A 53 -3.91 -0.86 3.22
N VAL A 54 -2.78 -0.32 2.81
CA VAL A 54 -2.42 -0.15 1.40
C VAL A 54 -1.06 -0.78 1.20
N LEU A 55 -1.00 -1.84 0.43
CA LEU A 55 0.22 -2.59 0.17
C LEU A 55 0.62 -2.40 -1.28
N PHE A 56 1.90 -2.11 -1.53
CA PHE A 56 2.42 -2.02 -2.89
C PHE A 56 3.18 -3.30 -3.21
N THR A 57 2.89 -3.88 -4.37
CA THR A 57 3.63 -5.05 -4.84
C THR A 57 4.96 -4.61 -5.41
N GLU A 58 6.00 -5.34 -5.07
CA GLU A 58 7.36 -5.06 -5.52
C GLU A 58 8.03 -6.37 -5.93
N VAL A 59 9.01 -6.24 -6.83
CA VAL A 59 9.89 -7.34 -7.19
C VAL A 59 11.28 -6.99 -6.69
N LYS A 60 11.82 -7.85 -5.83
CA LYS A 60 13.17 -7.69 -5.29
C LYS A 60 14.06 -8.81 -5.79
N ARG A 61 15.32 -8.50 -6.05
CA ARG A 61 16.34 -9.49 -6.38
C ARG A 61 17.34 -9.54 -5.25
N ASP A 62 17.70 -10.75 -4.84
CA ASP A 62 18.74 -10.93 -3.85
C ASP A 62 20.14 -10.85 -4.48
N LYS A 63 21.18 -11.01 -3.65
CA LYS A 63 22.57 -10.93 -4.11
C LYS A 63 22.93 -12.06 -5.08
N GLU A 64 22.19 -13.16 -5.03
CA GLU A 64 22.40 -14.33 -5.90
C GLU A 64 21.62 -14.24 -7.20
N GLY A 65 20.83 -13.15 -7.39
CA GLY A 65 20.02 -12.93 -8.59
C GLY A 65 18.65 -13.58 -8.55
N ASN A 66 18.25 -14.18 -7.44
CA ASN A 66 16.92 -14.76 -7.29
C ASN A 66 15.87 -13.66 -7.16
N THR A 67 14.74 -13.88 -7.83
CA THR A 67 13.62 -12.94 -7.78
C THR A 67 12.71 -13.27 -6.62
N ARG A 68 12.33 -12.25 -5.84
CA ARG A 68 11.38 -12.38 -4.76
C ARG A 68 10.24 -11.38 -4.96
N TYR A 69 9.02 -11.86 -4.84
CA TYR A 69 7.83 -11.01 -4.89
C TYR A 69 7.42 -10.66 -3.47
N VAL A 70 7.24 -9.37 -3.21
CA VAL A 70 7.00 -8.86 -1.86
C VAL A 70 5.87 -7.82 -1.86
N PHE A 71 5.31 -7.58 -0.68
CA PHE A 71 4.49 -6.42 -0.40
C PHE A 71 5.31 -5.40 0.39
N GLN A 72 5.22 -4.15 0.01
CA GLN A 72 5.72 -3.05 0.84
C GLN A 72 4.65 -2.68 1.84
N THR A 73 4.99 -2.71 3.12
CA THR A 73 4.05 -2.54 4.23
C THR A 73 3.90 -1.10 4.69
N ASN A 74 4.95 -0.31 4.54
CA ASN A 74 4.97 1.08 5.00
C ASN A 74 5.64 1.96 3.96
N SER A 75 5.34 3.25 4.01
CA SER A 75 5.92 4.21 3.07
C SER A 75 7.42 4.34 3.27
N ASP A 76 8.14 4.41 2.16
CA ASP A 76 9.57 4.75 2.12
C ASP A 76 9.78 6.24 1.79
N GLY A 77 8.71 7.03 1.82
CA GLY A 77 8.71 8.42 1.41
C GLY A 77 8.28 8.62 -0.04
N ILE A 78 8.21 7.57 -0.83
CA ILE A 78 7.81 7.61 -2.25
C ILE A 78 6.41 7.01 -2.43
N THR A 79 6.15 5.84 -1.83
CA THR A 79 4.85 5.18 -1.96
C THR A 79 3.87 5.65 -0.91
N SER A 80 2.58 5.42 -1.16
CA SER A 80 1.52 5.65 -0.18
C SER A 80 1.17 4.37 0.60
N ALA A 81 2.08 3.42 0.68
CA ALA A 81 1.89 2.20 1.46
C ALA A 81 1.67 2.52 2.93
N LYS A 82 0.75 1.83 3.55
CA LYS A 82 0.44 2.01 4.98
C LYS A 82 -0.12 0.74 5.59
N THR A 83 0.18 0.55 6.86
CA THR A 83 -0.41 -0.50 7.68
C THR A 83 -0.63 0.03 9.09
N PRO A 84 -1.49 -0.60 9.91
CA PRO A 84 -1.63 -0.17 11.30
C PRO A 84 -0.30 -0.22 12.05
N MET A 85 -0.12 0.74 12.93
CA MET A 85 1.12 0.88 13.69
C MET A 85 1.45 -0.41 14.46
N GLY A 86 2.67 -0.90 14.29
CA GLY A 86 3.16 -2.09 14.98
C GLY A 86 2.69 -3.42 14.40
N MET A 87 1.88 -3.40 13.35
CA MET A 87 1.43 -4.66 12.73
C MET A 87 2.56 -5.39 12.01
N PHE A 88 3.39 -4.66 11.28
CA PHE A 88 4.52 -5.22 10.56
C PHE A 88 5.80 -4.53 10.97
N ASP A 89 6.80 -5.32 11.37
CA ASP A 89 8.13 -4.81 11.72
C ASP A 89 9.02 -4.64 10.49
N GLU A 90 8.73 -5.37 9.43
CA GLU A 90 9.51 -5.36 8.20
C GLU A 90 8.87 -4.48 7.15
N MET A 91 9.69 -3.71 6.42
CA MET A 91 9.22 -2.89 5.30
C MET A 91 8.69 -3.75 4.16
N TYR A 92 9.27 -4.92 3.94
CA TYR A 92 8.89 -5.84 2.87
C TYR A 92 8.58 -7.21 3.44
N ILE A 93 7.41 -7.74 3.08
CA ILE A 93 6.98 -9.08 3.46
C ILE A 93 6.67 -9.87 2.19
N ASP A 94 6.55 -11.20 2.32
CA ASP A 94 6.22 -12.04 1.18
C ASP A 94 4.86 -11.65 0.59
N ASN A 95 4.73 -11.79 -0.71
CA ASN A 95 3.50 -11.51 -1.45
C ASN A 95 2.52 -12.66 -1.23
N ASP A 96 1.97 -12.74 -0.02
CA ASP A 96 1.02 -13.76 0.39
C ASP A 96 -0.12 -13.09 1.14
N VAL A 97 -1.27 -12.99 0.50
CA VAL A 97 -2.45 -12.35 1.07
C VAL A 97 -2.93 -13.07 2.34
N ASN A 98 -2.77 -14.39 2.40
CA ASN A 98 -3.16 -15.15 3.57
C ASN A 98 -2.37 -14.78 4.80
N GLU A 99 -1.07 -14.54 4.65
CA GLU A 99 -0.23 -14.06 5.77
C GLU A 99 -0.68 -12.70 6.27
N VAL A 100 -1.04 -11.79 5.34
CA VAL A 100 -1.55 -10.47 5.67
C VAL A 100 -2.86 -10.58 6.46
N ILE A 101 -3.78 -11.42 6.00
CA ILE A 101 -5.08 -11.62 6.66
C ILE A 101 -4.89 -12.20 8.06
N GLU A 102 -4.04 -13.20 8.22
CA GLU A 102 -3.76 -13.80 9.53
C GLU A 102 -3.13 -12.80 10.48
N LYS A 103 -2.22 -11.98 9.99
CA LYS A 103 -1.59 -10.93 10.79
C LYS A 103 -2.61 -9.89 11.25
N ALA A 104 -3.53 -9.50 10.37
CA ALA A 104 -4.59 -8.56 10.69
C ALA A 104 -5.54 -9.13 11.75
N LYS A 105 -5.92 -10.40 11.63
CA LYS A 105 -6.78 -11.06 12.62
C LYS A 105 -6.14 -11.07 14.01
N LYS A 106 -4.86 -11.36 14.09
CA LYS A 106 -4.12 -11.35 15.35
C LYS A 106 -4.03 -9.94 15.93
N TYR A 107 -3.80 -8.95 15.09
CA TYR A 107 -3.65 -7.56 15.52
C TYR A 107 -4.94 -7.02 16.15
N TYR A 108 -6.08 -7.39 15.60
CA TYR A 108 -7.39 -6.92 16.07
C TYR A 108 -8.11 -7.91 16.99
N ALA A 109 -7.47 -9.01 17.32
CA ALA A 109 -8.07 -10.00 18.21
C ALA A 109 -8.19 -9.49 19.65
#